data_fb0bb526c3c5f3aa4beed03704286846
#
_entry.id   fb0bb526c3c5f3aa4beed03704286846
#
_cell.length_a   1.000
_cell.length_b   1.000
_cell.length_c   1.000
_cell.angle_alpha   90.00
_cell.angle_beta   90.00
_cell.angle_gamma   90.00
#
_symmetry.space_group_name_H-M   'P 1'
#
loop_
_entity.id
_entity.type
_entity.pdbx_description
1 polymer ?
#
loop_
_entity_poly.entity_id
_entity_poly.type
_entity_poly.pdbx_seq_one_letter_code
_entity_poly.pdbx_strand_id
1 'polypeptide(L)'
;MSRKKKQTAFEQYLETLNEDERRAADVLFSDLEQSCCHLPKKDRLLMRRDFENTLLWYRDNNLSLEQALRFASVNNLGGFFARPSLLWFPLDDAAKIYPIALKSSFMATFRLSAYLKDKVEPGLLQLALNFTVKRFPHFATTLKKGFFWHYLNARKRHYSVSKEDRIPCTPIRIASSGAPAFRVVYFNNRISVEFFHVLCDGFGGMQFLKSLVVNYLRLRYQLEDDSAWDYTLQTPVAGESENAFEKYRKRVSAAGFMDKLAVQMNGKPVSHPYRLVHFKMNTDSLKEAAHSHNATVTAYLLALMFIAQKGATDVQSGEMAIQVPLNMRKFYPSATLNNFSMYMIIRENMDSIGDLASLIENITSQMKEKGTQQNMDRMVASASRFVHMLRYIPLSMKTAVARQVYGFLGDKVFSNTLSNLGPVDLPQQYASHIDSMDFVLGTGITNRACCSLVSFGNTSTFSITQYTTDPSFATAMESLLSKEKVEFVKEGSPLWK
;
A
#
# COMPACT_ATOMS: atom_id res chain seq x y z
N MET A 1 48.79 -16.86 18.24
CA MET A 1 47.82 -17.86 17.74
C MET A 1 46.83 -17.17 16.82
N SER A 2 46.98 -17.35 15.50
CA SER A 2 46.07 -16.83 14.50
C SER A 2 44.72 -17.57 14.64
N ARG A 3 43.63 -16.84 14.97
CA ARG A 3 42.25 -17.40 14.90
C ARG A 3 41.99 -17.75 13.43
N LYS A 4 42.00 -19.04 13.07
CA LYS A 4 41.51 -19.52 11.78
C LYS A 4 40.07 -18.97 11.63
N LYS A 5 39.87 -18.12 10.64
CA LYS A 5 38.54 -17.59 10.28
C LYS A 5 37.70 -18.80 9.90
N LYS A 6 36.59 -19.03 10.58
CA LYS A 6 35.68 -20.14 10.28
C LYS A 6 35.08 -19.84 8.87
N GLN A 7 35.27 -20.78 7.95
CA GLN A 7 34.72 -20.68 6.59
C GLN A 7 33.21 -20.50 6.64
N THR A 8 32.70 -19.65 5.77
CA THR A 8 31.23 -19.45 5.61
C THR A 8 30.64 -20.65 4.85
N ALA A 9 29.32 -20.87 4.99
CA ALA A 9 28.61 -21.92 4.23
C ALA A 9 28.74 -21.71 2.70
N PHE A 10 28.87 -20.48 2.26
CA PHE A 10 29.04 -20.15 0.85
C PHE A 10 30.48 -20.47 0.38
N GLU A 11 31.50 -20.16 1.15
CA GLU A 11 32.89 -20.55 0.85
C GLU A 11 33.03 -22.07 0.75
N GLN A 12 32.38 -22.83 1.64
CA GLN A 12 32.35 -24.31 1.57
C GLN A 12 31.63 -24.79 0.29
N TYR A 13 30.52 -24.13 -0.12
CA TYR A 13 29.85 -24.47 -1.36
C TYR A 13 30.73 -24.23 -2.58
N LEU A 14 31.46 -23.12 -2.65
CA LEU A 14 32.38 -22.85 -3.76
C LEU A 14 33.45 -23.93 -3.92
N GLU A 15 33.87 -24.58 -2.85
CA GLU A 15 34.84 -25.68 -2.89
C GLU A 15 34.28 -26.95 -3.53
N THR A 16 32.97 -27.12 -3.54
CA THR A 16 32.30 -28.28 -4.15
C THR A 16 32.08 -28.12 -5.66
N LEU A 17 32.24 -26.91 -6.21
CA LEU A 17 32.06 -26.60 -7.62
C LEU A 17 33.24 -27.02 -8.47
N ASN A 18 32.98 -27.43 -9.70
CA ASN A 18 34.06 -27.64 -10.69
C ASN A 18 34.64 -26.29 -11.17
N GLU A 19 35.70 -26.33 -12.00
CA GLU A 19 36.42 -25.12 -12.42
C GLU A 19 35.54 -24.16 -13.22
N ASP A 20 34.68 -24.66 -14.12
CA ASP A 20 33.80 -23.83 -14.96
C ASP A 20 32.69 -23.19 -14.13
N GLU A 21 32.07 -23.95 -13.23
CA GLU A 21 31.07 -23.46 -12.29
C GLU A 21 31.65 -22.38 -11.35
N ARG A 22 32.85 -22.62 -10.83
CA ARG A 22 33.53 -21.64 -9.97
C ARG A 22 33.84 -20.36 -10.72
N ARG A 23 34.31 -20.47 -11.97
CA ARG A 23 34.54 -19.32 -12.85
C ARG A 23 33.25 -18.53 -13.14
N ALA A 24 32.12 -19.22 -13.38
CA ALA A 24 30.82 -18.58 -13.57
C ALA A 24 30.33 -17.84 -12.31
N ALA A 25 30.53 -18.41 -11.12
CA ALA A 25 30.24 -17.75 -9.85
C ALA A 25 31.12 -16.51 -9.63
N ASP A 26 32.42 -16.58 -9.94
CA ASP A 26 33.35 -15.45 -9.83
C ASP A 26 32.93 -14.29 -10.76
N VAL A 27 32.51 -14.59 -11.99
CA VAL A 27 31.96 -13.58 -12.92
C VAL A 27 30.72 -12.90 -12.33
N LEU A 28 29.75 -13.66 -11.79
CA LEU A 28 28.57 -13.09 -11.15
C LEU A 28 28.94 -12.09 -10.04
N PHE A 29 29.86 -12.47 -9.14
CA PHE A 29 30.24 -11.60 -8.03
C PHE A 29 31.11 -10.42 -8.46
N SER A 30 31.90 -10.55 -9.51
CA SER A 30 32.63 -9.44 -10.15
C SER A 30 31.65 -8.41 -10.72
N ASP A 31 30.65 -8.88 -11.47
CA ASP A 31 29.61 -8.02 -12.05
C ASP A 31 28.77 -7.34 -10.96
N LEU A 32 28.47 -8.07 -9.87
CA LEU A 32 27.79 -7.52 -8.71
C LEU A 32 28.58 -6.40 -8.04
N GLU A 33 29.88 -6.60 -7.84
CA GLU A 33 30.76 -5.58 -7.26
C GLU A 33 30.82 -4.33 -8.14
N GLN A 34 30.91 -4.50 -9.45
CA GLN A 34 30.90 -3.40 -10.41
C GLN A 34 29.56 -2.65 -10.38
N SER A 35 28.44 -3.38 -10.40
CA SER A 35 27.09 -2.80 -10.38
C SER A 35 26.79 -2.04 -9.08
N CYS A 36 27.36 -2.49 -7.97
CA CYS A 36 27.15 -1.94 -6.63
C CYS A 36 28.29 -1.04 -6.12
N CYS A 37 29.31 -0.73 -6.95
CA CYS A 37 30.50 0.01 -6.54
C CYS A 37 30.21 1.37 -5.89
N HIS A 38 29.09 2.02 -6.24
CA HIS A 38 28.65 3.31 -5.72
C HIS A 38 27.91 3.24 -4.38
N LEU A 39 27.57 2.02 -3.89
CA LEU A 39 26.96 1.84 -2.58
C LEU A 39 28.01 1.95 -1.46
N PRO A 40 27.61 2.38 -0.24
CA PRO A 40 28.45 2.27 0.94
C PRO A 40 28.93 0.84 1.15
N LYS A 41 30.16 0.66 1.66
CA LYS A 41 30.76 -0.67 1.90
C LYS A 41 29.83 -1.64 2.64
N LYS A 42 29.14 -1.14 3.67
CA LYS A 42 28.18 -1.95 4.44
C LYS A 42 27.06 -2.50 3.54
N ASP A 43 26.52 -1.66 2.67
CA ASP A 43 25.39 -2.03 1.80
C ASP A 43 25.85 -2.98 0.68
N ARG A 44 27.08 -2.82 0.16
CA ARG A 44 27.67 -3.78 -0.79
C ARG A 44 27.82 -5.18 -0.17
N LEU A 45 28.26 -5.26 1.09
CA LEU A 45 28.36 -6.55 1.79
C LEU A 45 26.98 -7.20 2.01
N LEU A 46 25.94 -6.41 2.25
CA LEU A 46 24.57 -6.94 2.36
C LEU A 46 24.07 -7.45 1.00
N MET A 47 24.28 -6.68 -0.07
CA MET A 47 23.92 -7.11 -1.44
C MET A 47 24.61 -8.42 -1.81
N ARG A 48 25.91 -8.53 -1.56
CA ARG A 48 26.66 -9.79 -1.80
C ARG A 48 26.05 -10.96 -1.02
N ARG A 49 25.73 -10.76 0.25
CA ARG A 49 25.10 -11.79 1.08
C ARG A 49 23.74 -12.23 0.57
N ASP A 50 22.96 -11.32 -0.01
CA ASP A 50 21.64 -11.65 -0.57
C ASP A 50 21.79 -12.64 -1.75
N PHE A 51 22.77 -12.43 -2.61
CA PHE A 51 23.08 -13.35 -3.71
C PHE A 51 23.64 -14.68 -3.19
N GLU A 52 24.59 -14.65 -2.25
CA GLU A 52 25.14 -15.86 -1.60
C GLU A 52 24.03 -16.73 -0.98
N ASN A 53 23.11 -16.12 -0.23
CA ASN A 53 21.98 -16.82 0.38
C ASN A 53 21.04 -17.42 -0.68
N THR A 54 20.81 -16.72 -1.78
CA THR A 54 19.96 -17.20 -2.87
C THR A 54 20.60 -18.40 -3.58
N LEU A 55 21.90 -18.35 -3.87
CA LEU A 55 22.62 -19.49 -4.48
C LEU A 55 22.65 -20.70 -3.56
N LEU A 56 22.84 -20.50 -2.26
CA LEU A 56 22.75 -21.59 -1.28
C LEU A 56 21.37 -22.20 -1.24
N TRP A 57 20.32 -21.39 -1.28
CA TRP A 57 18.94 -21.89 -1.30
C TRP A 57 18.67 -22.73 -2.57
N TYR A 58 19.16 -22.29 -3.74
CA TYR A 58 19.02 -23.06 -4.98
C TYR A 58 19.76 -24.40 -4.89
N ARG A 59 21.00 -24.42 -4.38
CA ARG A 59 21.73 -25.67 -4.10
C ARG A 59 20.93 -26.61 -3.19
N ASP A 60 20.42 -26.10 -2.08
CA ASP A 60 19.67 -26.89 -1.09
C ASP A 60 18.33 -27.42 -1.66
N ASN A 61 17.84 -26.84 -2.76
CA ASN A 61 16.67 -27.29 -3.49
C ASN A 61 17.03 -28.02 -4.81
N ASN A 62 18.29 -28.49 -4.96
CA ASN A 62 18.76 -29.31 -6.06
C ASN A 62 18.71 -28.64 -7.46
N LEU A 63 18.81 -27.30 -7.53
CA LEU A 63 19.02 -26.61 -8.78
C LEU A 63 20.51 -26.58 -9.14
N SER A 64 20.82 -26.72 -10.45
CA SER A 64 22.17 -26.51 -10.93
C SER A 64 22.61 -25.05 -10.77
N LEU A 65 23.92 -24.82 -10.68
CA LEU A 65 24.45 -23.45 -10.61
C LEU A 65 24.06 -22.63 -11.84
N GLU A 66 24.06 -23.24 -13.04
CA GLU A 66 23.65 -22.58 -14.27
C GLU A 66 22.21 -22.05 -14.19
N GLN A 67 21.28 -22.88 -13.72
CA GLN A 67 19.89 -22.45 -13.46
C GLN A 67 19.82 -21.33 -12.42
N ALA A 68 20.55 -21.46 -11.33
CA ALA A 68 20.61 -20.46 -10.28
C ALA A 68 21.10 -19.09 -10.80
N LEU A 69 22.16 -19.08 -11.61
CA LEU A 69 22.74 -17.86 -12.20
C LEU A 69 21.80 -17.18 -13.18
N ARG A 70 20.99 -17.95 -13.89
CA ARG A 70 19.97 -17.42 -14.83
C ARG A 70 18.94 -16.54 -14.10
N PHE A 71 18.41 -17.02 -12.97
CA PHE A 71 17.39 -16.30 -12.21
C PHE A 71 17.95 -15.24 -11.27
N ALA A 72 19.14 -15.48 -10.70
CA ALA A 72 19.85 -14.53 -9.82
C ALA A 72 20.76 -13.58 -10.64
N SER A 73 20.36 -13.20 -11.84
CA SER A 73 21.17 -12.32 -12.70
C SER A 73 21.33 -10.92 -12.14
N VAL A 74 22.58 -10.42 -12.13
CA VAL A 74 22.91 -9.03 -11.75
C VAL A 74 22.28 -8.00 -12.68
N ASN A 75 21.97 -8.37 -13.91
CA ASN A 75 21.26 -7.51 -14.87
C ASN A 75 19.89 -7.05 -14.35
N ASN A 76 19.26 -7.84 -13.49
CA ASN A 76 18.01 -7.48 -12.84
C ASN A 76 18.16 -6.34 -11.82
N LEU A 77 19.35 -6.04 -11.31
CA LEU A 77 19.62 -4.87 -10.47
C LEU A 77 19.69 -3.56 -11.27
N GLY A 78 20.21 -3.61 -12.47
CA GLY A 78 20.34 -2.54 -13.47
C GLY A 78 20.89 -1.21 -12.97
N GLY A 79 20.85 -0.23 -13.87
CA GLY A 79 21.49 1.06 -13.71
C GLY A 79 20.98 1.96 -12.58
N PHE A 80 19.87 1.62 -11.93
CA PHE A 80 19.37 2.40 -10.79
C PHE A 80 20.39 2.45 -9.64
N PHE A 81 21.01 1.33 -9.30
CA PHE A 81 22.07 1.31 -8.30
C PHE A 81 23.33 2.01 -8.78
N ALA A 82 23.58 2.04 -10.09
CA ALA A 82 24.75 2.70 -10.66
C ALA A 82 24.60 4.23 -10.78
N ARG A 83 23.46 4.70 -11.33
CA ARG A 83 23.23 6.14 -11.59
C ARG A 83 21.74 6.46 -11.51
N PRO A 84 21.20 6.91 -10.37
CA PRO A 84 19.84 7.42 -10.33
C PRO A 84 19.75 8.63 -11.26
N SER A 85 18.79 8.63 -12.16
CA SER A 85 18.55 9.73 -13.10
C SER A 85 18.15 11.03 -12.41
N LEU A 86 17.54 10.92 -11.22
CA LEU A 86 17.12 12.04 -10.40
C LEU A 86 17.65 11.87 -8.97
N LEU A 87 18.18 12.95 -8.41
CA LEU A 87 18.67 12.98 -7.03
C LEU A 87 17.53 13.23 -6.02
N TRP A 88 16.44 13.81 -6.45
CA TRP A 88 15.28 14.09 -5.62
C TRP A 88 14.01 14.18 -6.48
N PHE A 89 12.86 13.93 -5.85
CA PHE A 89 11.54 14.02 -6.46
C PHE A 89 10.69 15.01 -5.66
N PRO A 90 9.98 15.94 -6.31
CA PRO A 90 8.98 16.75 -5.64
C PRO A 90 7.81 15.88 -5.19
N LEU A 91 7.14 16.28 -4.13
CA LEU A 91 5.88 15.64 -3.74
C LEU A 91 4.76 16.12 -4.67
N ASP A 92 3.84 15.21 -5.01
CA ASP A 92 2.55 15.59 -5.61
C ASP A 92 1.72 16.43 -4.63
N ASP A 93 0.63 17.04 -5.10
CA ASP A 93 -0.14 17.98 -4.29
C ASP A 93 -0.83 17.31 -3.08
N ALA A 94 -1.26 16.06 -3.19
CA ALA A 94 -1.80 15.32 -2.06
C ALA A 94 -0.68 14.94 -1.06
N ALA A 95 0.45 14.45 -1.57
CA ALA A 95 1.60 14.06 -0.77
C ALA A 95 2.20 15.22 0.05
N LYS A 96 2.07 16.47 -0.41
CA LYS A 96 2.53 17.65 0.33
C LYS A 96 1.84 17.85 1.67
N ILE A 97 0.61 17.37 1.80
CA ILE A 97 -0.22 17.57 3.00
C ILE A 97 0.13 16.55 4.10
N TYR A 98 0.40 15.28 3.76
CA TYR A 98 0.65 14.23 4.74
C TYR A 98 1.80 14.53 5.72
N PRO A 99 2.99 15.01 5.28
CA PRO A 99 4.07 15.30 6.21
C PRO A 99 3.83 16.50 7.13
N ILE A 100 2.94 17.42 6.73
CA ILE A 100 2.59 18.60 7.54
C ILE A 100 1.71 18.18 8.71
N ALA A 101 0.82 17.20 8.50
CA ALA A 101 -0.09 16.66 9.50
C ALA A 101 0.55 15.60 10.43
N LEU A 102 1.83 15.24 10.21
CA LEU A 102 2.52 14.22 11.00
C LEU A 102 2.56 14.56 12.49
N LYS A 103 2.13 13.59 13.31
CA LYS A 103 2.36 13.53 14.77
C LYS A 103 3.17 12.28 15.10
N SER A 104 3.82 12.23 16.27
CA SER A 104 4.60 11.06 16.69
C SER A 104 3.80 9.76 16.74
N SER A 105 2.50 9.86 16.99
CA SER A 105 1.55 8.75 17.07
C SER A 105 0.67 8.59 15.82
N PHE A 106 0.81 9.45 14.81
CA PHE A 106 -0.05 9.45 13.63
C PHE A 106 0.75 9.60 12.35
N MET A 107 0.59 8.65 11.45
CA MET A 107 1.13 8.67 10.10
C MET A 107 0.11 8.02 9.18
N ALA A 108 -0.25 8.69 8.09
CA ALA A 108 -1.13 8.12 7.07
C ALA A 108 -0.40 6.97 6.35
N THR A 109 -0.54 5.76 6.88
CA THR A 109 0.03 4.53 6.33
C THR A 109 -1.07 3.61 5.85
N PHE A 110 -0.74 2.76 4.90
CA PHE A 110 -1.58 1.65 4.49
C PHE A 110 -0.72 0.43 4.20
N ARG A 111 -1.33 -0.75 4.23
CA ARG A 111 -0.67 -2.02 3.96
C ARG A 111 -1.39 -2.74 2.83
N LEU A 112 -0.62 -3.34 1.95
CA LEU A 112 -1.07 -4.29 0.95
C LEU A 112 -0.35 -5.62 1.19
N SER A 113 -1.07 -6.73 1.11
CA SER A 113 -0.50 -8.05 1.34
C SER A 113 -0.96 -9.04 0.29
N ALA A 114 -0.08 -9.99 -0.03
CA ALA A 114 -0.39 -11.19 -0.79
C ALA A 114 -0.13 -12.42 0.08
N TYR A 115 -1.11 -13.31 0.14
CA TYR A 115 -1.01 -14.61 0.80
C TYR A 115 -0.67 -15.64 -0.26
N LEU A 116 0.46 -16.29 -0.10
CA LEU A 116 0.93 -17.32 -1.00
C LEU A 116 0.41 -18.70 -0.56
N LYS A 117 0.44 -19.66 -1.46
CA LYS A 117 0.13 -21.06 -1.11
C LYS A 117 1.22 -21.66 -0.20
N ASP A 118 2.47 -21.27 -0.40
CA ASP A 118 3.62 -21.76 0.36
C ASP A 118 4.19 -20.70 1.29
N LYS A 119 4.97 -21.16 2.28
CA LYS A 119 5.70 -20.28 3.20
C LYS A 119 6.70 -19.41 2.45
N VAL A 120 6.84 -18.18 2.89
CA VAL A 120 7.80 -17.22 2.33
C VAL A 120 9.23 -17.60 2.70
N GLU A 121 10.10 -17.63 1.68
CA GLU A 121 11.54 -17.77 1.84
C GLU A 121 12.19 -16.39 1.93
N PRO A 122 12.69 -16.00 3.10
CA PRO A 122 13.17 -14.62 3.32
C PRO A 122 14.32 -14.21 2.42
N GLY A 123 15.23 -15.14 2.10
CA GLY A 123 16.38 -14.87 1.22
C GLY A 123 15.95 -14.53 -0.19
N LEU A 124 15.01 -15.30 -0.76
CA LEU A 124 14.44 -15.03 -2.09
C LEU A 124 13.63 -13.74 -2.10
N LEU A 125 12.85 -13.47 -1.03
CA LEU A 125 12.11 -12.22 -0.90
C LEU A 125 13.05 -11.00 -0.85
N GLN A 126 14.19 -11.14 -0.18
CA GLN A 126 15.20 -10.10 -0.13
C GLN A 126 15.77 -9.79 -1.52
N LEU A 127 16.11 -10.80 -2.30
CA LEU A 127 16.62 -10.62 -3.65
C LEU A 127 15.52 -10.04 -4.58
N ALA A 128 14.28 -10.52 -4.45
CA ALA A 128 13.13 -9.99 -5.16
C ALA A 128 12.92 -8.49 -4.87
N LEU A 129 13.09 -8.05 -3.60
CA LEU A 129 13.02 -6.64 -3.25
C LEU A 129 14.13 -5.82 -3.94
N ASN A 130 15.35 -6.33 -4.01
CA ASN A 130 16.46 -5.66 -4.69
C ASN A 130 16.13 -5.44 -6.18
N PHE A 131 15.50 -6.41 -6.85
CA PHE A 131 15.05 -6.28 -8.24
C PHE A 131 13.88 -5.30 -8.37
N THR A 132 12.91 -5.36 -7.46
CA THR A 132 11.73 -4.50 -7.48
C THR A 132 12.09 -3.03 -7.27
N VAL A 133 12.99 -2.71 -6.36
CA VAL A 133 13.45 -1.32 -6.12
C VAL A 133 14.04 -0.68 -7.37
N LYS A 134 14.71 -1.48 -8.24
CA LYS A 134 15.18 -1.01 -9.55
C LYS A 134 14.04 -0.46 -10.41
N ARG A 135 12.92 -1.18 -10.44
CA ARG A 135 11.76 -0.81 -11.27
C ARG A 135 11.07 0.47 -10.78
N PHE A 136 11.13 0.75 -9.47
CA PHE A 136 10.45 1.87 -8.82
C PHE A 136 11.44 2.82 -8.13
N PRO A 137 12.27 3.57 -8.87
CA PRO A 137 13.33 4.39 -8.28
C PRO A 137 12.80 5.51 -7.37
N HIS A 138 11.59 6.01 -7.58
CA HIS A 138 10.96 7.02 -6.73
C HIS A 138 10.53 6.46 -5.35
N PHE A 139 10.37 5.14 -5.22
CA PHE A 139 10.17 4.49 -3.91
C PHE A 139 11.49 4.37 -3.13
N ALA A 140 12.62 4.26 -3.83
CA ALA A 140 13.95 4.20 -3.23
C ALA A 140 14.44 5.56 -2.71
N THR A 141 13.58 6.23 -1.94
CA THR A 141 13.77 7.59 -1.47
C THR A 141 13.54 7.70 0.03
N THR A 142 13.99 8.80 0.60
CA THR A 142 13.67 9.19 1.98
C THR A 142 13.06 10.58 1.99
N LEU A 143 12.11 10.80 2.88
CA LEU A 143 11.50 12.11 3.06
C LEU A 143 12.47 13.08 3.73
N LYS A 144 12.65 14.25 3.14
CA LYS A 144 13.49 15.34 3.66
C LYS A 144 12.69 16.62 3.80
N LYS A 145 13.07 17.45 4.77
CA LYS A 145 12.54 18.80 4.94
C LYS A 145 13.25 19.75 4.00
N GLY A 146 12.48 20.47 3.19
CA GLY A 146 12.94 21.63 2.46
C GLY A 146 12.48 22.93 3.14
N PHE A 147 12.74 24.08 2.54
CA PHE A 147 12.35 25.36 3.10
C PHE A 147 10.82 25.59 3.04
N PHE A 148 10.21 25.30 1.89
CA PHE A 148 8.77 25.47 1.71
C PHE A 148 7.98 24.16 1.83
N TRP A 149 8.54 23.06 1.33
CA TRP A 149 7.89 21.74 1.30
C TRP A 149 8.87 20.63 1.62
N HIS A 150 8.35 19.51 2.06
CA HIS A 150 9.13 18.27 2.06
C HIS A 150 9.36 17.80 0.62
N TYR A 151 10.39 16.97 0.44
CA TYR A 151 10.72 16.34 -0.83
C TYR A 151 11.25 14.91 -0.60
N LEU A 152 11.21 14.09 -1.62
CA LEU A 152 11.76 12.74 -1.60
C LEU A 152 13.20 12.79 -2.14
N ASN A 153 14.15 12.38 -1.32
CA ASN A 153 15.57 12.35 -1.67
C ASN A 153 16.00 10.95 -2.02
N ALA A 154 16.52 10.74 -3.23
CA ALA A 154 17.02 9.45 -3.66
C ALA A 154 18.13 8.96 -2.74
N ARG A 155 18.07 7.72 -2.32
CA ARG A 155 19.03 7.08 -1.42
C ARG A 155 19.63 5.84 -2.05
N LYS A 156 20.93 5.89 -2.28
CA LYS A 156 21.73 4.72 -2.62
C LYS A 156 21.96 3.90 -1.35
N ARG A 157 21.19 2.86 -1.16
CA ARG A 157 21.29 1.98 0.00
C ARG A 157 20.67 0.62 -0.28
N HIS A 158 21.02 -0.35 0.51
CA HIS A 158 20.34 -1.62 0.59
C HIS A 158 18.99 -1.45 1.33
N TYR A 159 17.92 -2.02 0.78
CA TYR A 159 16.58 -2.08 1.38
C TYR A 159 16.35 -3.49 1.90
N SER A 160 15.93 -3.61 3.15
CA SER A 160 15.83 -4.92 3.81
C SER A 160 14.39 -5.34 4.01
N VAL A 161 14.13 -6.61 3.83
CA VAL A 161 12.93 -7.27 4.32
C VAL A 161 13.09 -7.62 5.80
N SER A 162 11.98 -7.72 6.52
CA SER A 162 11.99 -8.15 7.93
C SER A 162 10.83 -9.09 8.22
N LYS A 163 11.02 -9.98 9.20
CA LYS A 163 9.88 -10.69 9.78
C LYS A 163 8.97 -9.70 10.47
N GLU A 164 7.67 -9.90 10.36
CA GLU A 164 6.69 -9.04 11.03
C GLU A 164 6.80 -9.19 12.55
N ASP A 165 7.05 -8.07 13.23
CA ASP A 165 7.23 -7.97 14.68
C ASP A 165 6.41 -6.85 15.30
N ARG A 166 5.56 -6.19 14.51
CA ARG A 166 4.84 -4.98 14.89
C ARG A 166 3.38 -5.02 14.46
N ILE A 167 2.58 -4.24 15.17
CA ILE A 167 1.21 -3.94 14.77
C ILE A 167 1.22 -3.30 13.37
N PRO A 168 0.39 -3.77 12.43
CA PRO A 168 0.29 -3.22 11.09
C PRO A 168 0.00 -1.73 11.08
N CYS A 169 0.51 -1.03 10.07
CA CYS A 169 0.29 0.40 9.86
C CYS A 169 0.78 1.31 11.01
N THR A 170 1.67 0.83 11.89
CA THR A 170 2.33 1.70 12.85
C THR A 170 3.29 2.67 12.16
N PRO A 171 3.51 3.88 12.72
CA PRO A 171 4.34 4.89 12.09
C PRO A 171 5.74 4.39 11.70
N ILE A 172 6.17 4.71 10.49
CA ILE A 172 7.53 4.43 10.00
C ILE A 172 8.45 5.55 10.49
N ARG A 173 9.56 5.21 11.15
CA ARG A 173 10.50 6.21 11.70
C ARG A 173 11.34 6.85 10.59
N ILE A 174 10.77 7.77 9.81
CA ILE A 174 11.40 8.40 8.65
C ILE A 174 12.36 9.52 9.05
N ALA A 175 11.98 10.34 10.03
CA ALA A 175 12.62 11.63 10.28
C ALA A 175 14.04 11.49 10.90
N SER A 176 14.27 10.51 11.76
CA SER A 176 15.53 10.37 12.52
C SER A 176 16.55 9.44 11.87
N SER A 177 16.09 8.45 11.09
CA SER A 177 16.98 7.38 10.59
C SER A 177 17.29 7.48 9.09
N GLY A 178 16.64 8.41 8.35
CA GLY A 178 16.69 8.39 6.90
C GLY A 178 16.09 7.10 6.32
N ALA A 179 15.17 6.47 7.03
CA ALA A 179 14.49 5.27 6.58
C ALA A 179 13.66 5.55 5.33
N PRO A 180 13.41 4.55 4.47
CA PRO A 180 12.48 4.68 3.35
C PRO A 180 11.06 4.94 3.87
N ALA A 181 10.22 5.52 3.03
CA ALA A 181 8.82 5.76 3.36
C ALA A 181 7.93 4.51 3.10
N PHE A 182 8.53 3.35 3.00
CA PHE A 182 7.86 2.04 2.97
C PHE A 182 8.66 1.01 3.77
N ARG A 183 8.04 -0.11 4.08
CA ARG A 183 8.70 -1.31 4.63
C ARG A 183 8.09 -2.58 4.07
N VAL A 184 8.93 -3.59 3.85
CA VAL A 184 8.51 -4.92 3.42
C VAL A 184 8.66 -5.86 4.60
N VAL A 185 7.57 -6.54 4.94
CA VAL A 185 7.54 -7.52 6.02
C VAL A 185 6.94 -8.84 5.52
N TYR A 186 7.32 -9.93 6.15
CA TYR A 186 6.73 -11.24 5.87
C TYR A 186 6.32 -11.93 7.16
N PHE A 187 5.29 -12.77 7.05
CA PHE A 187 4.85 -13.64 8.14
C PHE A 187 4.25 -14.92 7.55
N ASN A 188 4.83 -16.07 7.90
CA ASN A 188 4.44 -17.37 7.37
C ASN A 188 4.39 -17.39 5.83
N ASN A 189 3.20 -17.42 5.22
CA ASN A 189 2.99 -17.40 3.77
C ASN A 189 2.59 -16.02 3.22
N ARG A 190 2.66 -14.96 4.03
CA ARG A 190 2.24 -13.60 3.65
C ARG A 190 3.43 -12.69 3.39
N ILE A 191 3.39 -12.01 2.26
CA ILE A 191 4.26 -10.87 1.92
C ILE A 191 3.43 -9.61 2.06
N SER A 192 3.89 -8.64 2.86
CA SER A 192 3.20 -7.37 3.05
C SER A 192 4.13 -6.19 2.78
N VAL A 193 3.58 -5.14 2.17
CA VAL A 193 4.25 -3.86 2.02
C VAL A 193 3.42 -2.78 2.68
N GLU A 194 4.04 -2.03 3.56
CA GLU A 194 3.44 -0.86 4.19
C GLU A 194 4.05 0.40 3.62
N PHE A 195 3.19 1.33 3.26
CA PHE A 195 3.57 2.59 2.67
C PHE A 195 3.14 3.75 3.55
N PHE A 196 4.03 4.73 3.72
CA PHE A 196 3.59 6.05 4.10
C PHE A 196 2.99 6.73 2.87
N HIS A 197 1.78 7.24 3.01
CA HIS A 197 0.98 7.77 1.89
C HIS A 197 1.64 8.96 1.14
N VAL A 198 2.82 9.41 1.62
CA VAL A 198 3.65 10.39 0.91
C VAL A 198 4.27 9.84 -0.38
N LEU A 199 4.41 8.52 -0.51
CA LEU A 199 5.00 7.89 -1.70
C LEU A 199 3.98 7.67 -2.81
N CYS A 200 2.81 7.15 -2.46
CA CYS A 200 1.83 6.69 -3.43
C CYS A 200 0.45 6.53 -2.80
N ASP A 201 -0.56 6.39 -3.65
CA ASP A 201 -1.88 5.89 -3.29
C ASP A 201 -1.95 4.36 -3.39
N GLY A 202 -3.14 3.80 -3.13
CA GLY A 202 -3.38 2.36 -3.20
C GLY A 202 -3.06 1.75 -4.57
N PHE A 203 -3.27 2.50 -5.67
CA PHE A 203 -2.91 2.04 -7.01
C PHE A 203 -1.40 1.89 -7.17
N GLY A 204 -0.62 2.94 -6.86
CA GLY A 204 0.84 2.88 -6.96
C GLY A 204 1.45 1.83 -6.03
N GLY A 205 0.92 1.71 -4.80
CA GLY A 205 1.33 0.67 -3.86
C GLY A 205 1.04 -0.74 -4.36
N MET A 206 -0.11 -0.96 -5.03
CA MET A 206 -0.46 -2.25 -5.60
C MET A 206 0.47 -2.63 -6.77
N GLN A 207 0.88 -1.68 -7.61
CA GLN A 207 1.87 -1.96 -8.67
C GLN A 207 3.21 -2.41 -8.07
N PHE A 208 3.65 -1.78 -6.98
CA PHE A 208 4.85 -2.20 -6.27
C PHE A 208 4.72 -3.61 -5.68
N LEU A 209 3.61 -3.91 -4.98
CA LEU A 209 3.37 -5.24 -4.42
C LEU A 209 3.33 -6.32 -5.51
N LYS A 210 2.60 -6.07 -6.61
CA LYS A 210 2.52 -6.99 -7.76
C LYS A 210 3.91 -7.33 -8.29
N SER A 211 4.74 -6.30 -8.55
CA SER A 211 6.12 -6.49 -9.01
C SER A 211 6.98 -7.28 -8.01
N LEU A 212 6.86 -6.97 -6.72
CA LEU A 212 7.59 -7.68 -5.66
C LEU A 212 7.21 -9.17 -5.62
N VAL A 213 5.92 -9.46 -5.66
CA VAL A 213 5.41 -10.83 -5.61
C VAL A 213 5.81 -11.61 -6.85
N VAL A 214 5.72 -11.00 -8.04
CA VAL A 214 6.16 -11.66 -9.28
C VAL A 214 7.65 -11.95 -9.27
N ASN A 215 8.50 -10.98 -8.90
CA ASN A 215 9.94 -11.22 -8.78
C ASN A 215 10.23 -12.34 -7.76
N TYR A 216 9.50 -12.39 -6.66
CA TYR A 216 9.62 -13.46 -5.68
C TYR A 216 9.24 -14.83 -6.24
N LEU A 217 8.08 -14.93 -6.92
CA LEU A 217 7.59 -16.18 -7.50
C LEU A 217 8.50 -16.68 -8.63
N ARG A 218 9.04 -15.77 -9.44
CA ARG A 218 10.04 -16.12 -10.46
C ARG A 218 11.28 -16.75 -9.86
N LEU A 219 11.82 -16.16 -8.79
CA LEU A 219 12.97 -16.72 -8.08
C LEU A 219 12.65 -18.06 -7.43
N ARG A 220 11.45 -18.20 -6.84
CA ARG A 220 11.08 -19.40 -6.09
C ARG A 220 10.77 -20.60 -6.97
N TYR A 221 10.04 -20.36 -8.05
CA TYR A 221 9.53 -21.44 -8.92
C TYR A 221 10.18 -21.46 -10.31
N GLN A 222 11.23 -20.64 -10.51
CA GLN A 222 11.98 -20.53 -11.77
C GLN A 222 11.04 -20.26 -12.96
N LEU A 223 10.07 -19.36 -12.76
CA LEU A 223 9.12 -18.98 -13.80
C LEU A 223 9.78 -18.03 -14.80
N GLU A 224 9.55 -18.27 -16.08
CA GLU A 224 9.99 -17.39 -17.15
C GLU A 224 9.20 -16.09 -17.18
N ASP A 225 9.74 -15.09 -17.88
CA ASP A 225 9.06 -13.83 -18.09
C ASP A 225 7.78 -14.02 -18.90
N ASP A 226 6.70 -13.45 -18.42
CA ASP A 226 5.49 -13.29 -19.19
C ASP A 226 5.57 -11.97 -19.96
N SER A 227 5.73 -12.07 -21.29
CA SER A 227 5.82 -10.92 -22.19
C SER A 227 4.55 -10.04 -22.17
N ALA A 228 3.44 -10.57 -21.69
CA ALA A 228 2.19 -9.83 -21.55
C ALA A 228 2.20 -8.89 -20.32
N TRP A 229 3.21 -8.99 -19.43
CA TRP A 229 3.25 -8.20 -18.23
C TRP A 229 4.54 -7.39 -18.04
N ASP A 230 4.49 -6.15 -18.49
CA ASP A 230 5.60 -5.21 -18.59
C ASP A 230 6.18 -4.70 -17.26
N TYR A 231 5.44 -4.78 -16.14
CA TYR A 231 5.80 -4.08 -14.90
C TYR A 231 6.98 -4.69 -14.12
N THR A 232 7.37 -5.91 -14.42
CA THR A 232 8.37 -6.62 -13.61
C THR A 232 9.81 -6.36 -13.99
N LEU A 233 10.07 -6.05 -15.25
CA LEU A 233 11.43 -6.04 -15.82
C LEU A 233 11.79 -4.76 -16.55
N GLN A 234 10.84 -3.87 -16.81
CA GLN A 234 11.10 -2.68 -17.59
C GLN A 234 11.70 -1.54 -16.79
N THR A 235 12.41 -0.67 -17.50
CA THR A 235 12.80 0.63 -17.01
C THR A 235 11.57 1.46 -16.66
N PRO A 236 11.65 2.40 -15.67
CA PRO A 236 10.54 3.29 -15.34
C PRO A 236 9.99 4.00 -16.56
N VAL A 237 8.67 4.05 -16.68
CA VAL A 237 7.99 4.73 -17.78
C VAL A 237 7.90 6.22 -17.48
N ALA A 238 7.99 7.04 -18.53
CA ALA A 238 7.80 8.49 -18.39
C ALA A 238 6.42 8.81 -17.79
N GLY A 239 6.39 9.72 -16.80
CA GLY A 239 5.16 10.13 -16.14
C GLY A 239 4.80 9.36 -14.87
N GLU A 240 5.49 8.26 -14.53
CA GLU A 240 5.20 7.50 -13.29
C GLU A 240 5.39 8.32 -12.00
N SER A 241 6.26 9.32 -12.01
CA SER A 241 6.49 10.23 -10.90
C SER A 241 5.93 11.64 -11.12
N GLU A 242 5.03 11.82 -12.11
CA GLU A 242 4.44 13.14 -12.37
C GLU A 242 3.46 13.56 -11.27
N ASN A 243 3.34 14.89 -11.07
CA ASN A 243 2.25 15.47 -10.28
C ASN A 243 1.01 15.63 -11.17
N ALA A 244 0.17 14.61 -11.23
CA ALA A 244 -1.01 14.61 -12.08
C ALA A 244 -2.06 15.67 -11.68
N PHE A 245 -2.10 16.07 -10.41
CA PHE A 245 -2.97 17.19 -9.97
C PHE A 245 -2.63 18.49 -10.69
N GLU A 246 -1.35 18.82 -10.79
CA GLU A 246 -0.90 20.03 -11.50
C GLU A 246 -1.14 19.91 -13.00
N LYS A 247 -0.89 18.74 -13.59
CA LYS A 247 -1.09 18.46 -15.02
C LYS A 247 -2.54 18.64 -15.46
N TYR A 248 -3.50 18.17 -14.63
CA TYR A 248 -4.93 18.19 -14.97
C TYR A 248 -5.69 19.33 -14.30
N ARG A 249 -5.02 20.30 -13.70
CA ARG A 249 -5.65 21.45 -13.08
C ARG A 249 -6.37 22.31 -14.10
N LYS A 250 -7.67 22.47 -13.93
CA LYS A 250 -8.51 23.38 -14.74
C LYS A 250 -8.79 24.69 -13.98
N ARG A 251 -9.10 25.75 -14.74
CA ARG A 251 -9.57 27.03 -14.18
C ARG A 251 -11.09 26.99 -13.97
N VAL A 252 -11.52 26.23 -12.98
CA VAL A 252 -12.93 26.14 -12.57
C VAL A 252 -13.09 26.62 -11.12
N SER A 253 -14.32 26.89 -10.71
CA SER A 253 -14.63 27.20 -9.31
C SER A 253 -14.21 26.01 -8.42
N ALA A 254 -13.44 26.29 -7.38
CA ALA A 254 -13.04 25.26 -6.45
C ALA A 254 -14.21 24.83 -5.55
N ALA A 255 -14.31 23.53 -5.24
CA ALA A 255 -15.19 23.07 -4.16
C ALA A 255 -14.60 23.51 -2.80
N GLY A 256 -15.46 23.77 -1.82
CA GLY A 256 -14.99 23.97 -0.45
C GLY A 256 -14.48 22.67 0.16
N PHE A 257 -13.48 22.76 1.04
CA PHE A 257 -13.01 21.61 1.83
C PHE A 257 -13.72 21.46 3.19
N MET A 258 -14.51 22.45 3.57
CA MET A 258 -15.24 22.40 4.84
C MET A 258 -16.55 21.64 4.63
N ASP A 259 -16.75 20.61 5.45
CA ASP A 259 -17.96 19.81 5.47
C ASP A 259 -18.52 19.72 6.89
N LYS A 260 -19.78 19.30 7.01
CA LYS A 260 -20.44 19.14 8.31
C LYS A 260 -19.80 18.01 9.10
N LEU A 261 -19.83 18.14 10.43
CA LEU A 261 -19.43 17.07 11.32
C LEU A 261 -20.34 15.85 11.15
N ALA A 262 -19.77 14.68 11.24
CA ALA A 262 -20.49 13.41 11.16
C ALA A 262 -20.63 12.76 12.52
N VAL A 263 -21.75 12.07 12.74
CA VAL A 263 -21.97 11.23 13.92
C VAL A 263 -20.88 10.15 13.96
N GLN A 264 -20.27 9.97 15.11
CA GLN A 264 -19.22 8.99 15.35
C GLN A 264 -19.75 7.76 16.06
N MET A 265 -19.17 6.60 15.76
CA MET A 265 -19.43 5.36 16.52
C MET A 265 -18.96 5.50 17.97
N ASN A 266 -19.48 4.64 18.84
CA ASN A 266 -19.12 4.57 20.25
C ASN A 266 -17.63 4.24 20.50
N GLY A 267 -17.24 4.40 21.72
CA GLY A 267 -15.87 4.16 22.18
C GLY A 267 -14.92 5.33 21.93
N LYS A 268 -13.76 5.26 22.54
CA LYS A 268 -12.68 6.24 22.37
C LYS A 268 -11.73 5.74 21.28
N PRO A 269 -11.27 6.59 20.35
CA PRO A 269 -10.27 6.20 19.38
C PRO A 269 -8.92 5.97 20.08
N VAL A 270 -8.23 4.90 19.70
CA VAL A 270 -6.87 4.59 20.15
C VAL A 270 -5.85 5.03 19.10
N SER A 271 -4.61 5.24 19.52
CA SER A 271 -3.54 5.78 18.65
C SER A 271 -2.93 4.78 17.68
N HIS A 272 -3.26 3.52 17.77
CA HIS A 272 -2.82 2.43 16.91
C HIS A 272 -3.97 1.45 16.67
N PRO A 273 -3.91 0.59 15.65
CA PRO A 273 -4.93 -0.43 15.46
C PRO A 273 -5.08 -1.29 16.72
N TYR A 274 -6.33 -1.44 17.18
CA TYR A 274 -6.66 -2.31 18.30
C TYR A 274 -6.86 -3.76 17.85
N ARG A 275 -7.42 -3.92 16.63
CA ARG A 275 -7.64 -5.20 15.99
C ARG A 275 -7.78 -5.03 14.49
N LEU A 276 -7.37 -6.07 13.73
CA LEU A 276 -7.76 -6.27 12.34
C LEU A 276 -8.79 -7.40 12.27
N VAL A 277 -9.83 -7.18 11.47
CA VAL A 277 -10.82 -8.21 11.12
C VAL A 277 -10.89 -8.27 9.61
N HIS A 278 -10.75 -9.47 9.05
CA HIS A 278 -10.87 -9.73 7.62
C HIS A 278 -12.07 -10.65 7.39
N PHE A 279 -12.95 -10.24 6.50
CA PHE A 279 -13.98 -11.10 5.92
C PHE A 279 -13.50 -11.48 4.52
N LYS A 280 -12.98 -12.69 4.39
CA LYS A 280 -12.61 -13.28 3.09
C LYS A 280 -13.88 -13.86 2.48
N MET A 281 -14.50 -13.11 1.60
CA MET A 281 -15.77 -13.44 0.98
C MET A 281 -15.56 -14.14 -0.35
N ASN A 282 -16.43 -15.09 -0.68
CA ASN A 282 -16.54 -15.57 -2.05
C ASN A 282 -17.00 -14.41 -2.95
N THR A 283 -16.23 -14.10 -3.99
CA THR A 283 -16.48 -12.93 -4.85
C THR A 283 -17.79 -13.04 -5.61
N ASP A 284 -18.18 -14.23 -6.04
CA ASP A 284 -19.42 -14.43 -6.79
C ASP A 284 -20.62 -14.30 -5.86
N SER A 285 -20.59 -14.92 -4.66
CA SER A 285 -21.60 -14.73 -3.63
C SER A 285 -21.80 -13.25 -3.25
N LEU A 286 -20.70 -12.49 -3.10
CA LEU A 286 -20.77 -11.06 -2.83
C LEU A 286 -21.42 -10.27 -3.98
N LYS A 287 -21.08 -10.61 -5.23
CA LYS A 287 -21.68 -9.99 -6.42
C LYS A 287 -23.17 -10.32 -6.54
N GLU A 288 -23.54 -11.57 -6.31
CA GLU A 288 -24.94 -12.03 -6.33
C GLU A 288 -25.76 -11.29 -5.27
N ALA A 289 -25.25 -11.18 -4.04
CA ALA A 289 -25.89 -10.41 -2.99
C ALA A 289 -26.07 -8.93 -3.39
N ALA A 290 -25.05 -8.29 -3.96
CA ALA A 290 -25.17 -6.92 -4.44
C ALA A 290 -26.16 -6.78 -5.61
N HIS A 291 -26.13 -7.71 -6.58
CA HIS A 291 -27.00 -7.70 -7.75
C HIS A 291 -28.47 -7.96 -7.39
N SER A 292 -28.75 -8.78 -6.37
CA SER A 292 -30.14 -9.00 -5.89
C SER A 292 -30.81 -7.70 -5.41
N HIS A 293 -30.00 -6.71 -5.03
CA HIS A 293 -30.45 -5.36 -4.67
C HIS A 293 -30.21 -4.32 -5.78
N ASN A 294 -29.94 -4.74 -7.03
CA ASN A 294 -29.59 -3.85 -8.15
C ASN A 294 -28.42 -2.88 -7.85
N ALA A 295 -27.48 -3.29 -7.03
CA ALA A 295 -26.38 -2.47 -6.53
C ALA A 295 -25.02 -2.88 -7.09
N THR A 296 -24.09 -1.92 -7.12
CA THR A 296 -22.66 -2.26 -7.22
C THR A 296 -22.16 -2.79 -5.87
N VAL A 297 -21.13 -3.62 -5.86
CA VAL A 297 -20.50 -4.12 -4.61
C VAL A 297 -20.14 -2.96 -3.66
N THR A 298 -19.67 -1.82 -4.20
CA THR A 298 -19.32 -0.66 -3.36
C THR A 298 -20.57 -0.03 -2.71
N ALA A 299 -21.63 0.20 -3.47
CA ALA A 299 -22.87 0.78 -2.93
C ALA A 299 -23.52 -0.16 -1.91
N TYR A 300 -23.53 -1.46 -2.19
CA TYR A 300 -24.03 -2.50 -1.29
C TYR A 300 -23.27 -2.52 0.04
N LEU A 301 -21.93 -2.59 0.01
CA LEU A 301 -21.12 -2.57 1.24
C LEU A 301 -21.27 -1.26 2.01
N LEU A 302 -21.39 -0.11 1.32
CA LEU A 302 -21.67 1.17 1.98
C LEU A 302 -22.99 1.15 2.74
N ALA A 303 -24.04 0.57 2.15
CA ALA A 303 -25.35 0.45 2.81
C ALA A 303 -25.25 -0.45 4.06
N LEU A 304 -24.60 -1.60 3.97
CA LEU A 304 -24.34 -2.46 5.14
C LEU A 304 -23.52 -1.72 6.21
N MET A 305 -22.51 -0.94 5.80
CA MET A 305 -21.69 -0.15 6.73
C MET A 305 -22.50 0.95 7.44
N PHE A 306 -23.44 1.62 6.76
CA PHE A 306 -24.32 2.61 7.40
C PHE A 306 -25.22 1.95 8.44
N ILE A 307 -25.83 0.80 8.11
CA ILE A 307 -26.67 0.04 9.06
C ILE A 307 -25.82 -0.42 10.26
N ALA A 308 -24.63 -0.97 10.03
CA ALA A 308 -23.74 -1.42 11.09
C ALA A 308 -23.28 -0.24 11.98
N GLN A 309 -22.98 0.92 11.42
CA GLN A 309 -22.57 2.11 12.17
C GLN A 309 -23.71 2.67 13.03
N LYS A 310 -24.95 2.67 12.50
CA LYS A 310 -26.13 3.08 13.28
C LYS A 310 -26.32 2.17 14.51
N GLY A 311 -26.08 0.85 14.36
CA GLY A 311 -26.10 -0.09 15.47
C GLY A 311 -24.92 0.03 16.44
N ALA A 312 -23.87 0.77 16.08
CA ALA A 312 -22.65 0.96 16.87
C ALA A 312 -22.55 2.37 17.49
N THR A 313 -23.64 3.09 17.62
CA THR A 313 -23.69 4.42 18.26
C THR A 313 -24.94 4.58 19.10
N ASP A 314 -24.83 5.27 20.22
CA ASP A 314 -25.96 5.65 21.10
C ASP A 314 -26.61 6.97 20.67
N VAL A 315 -26.00 7.69 19.72
CA VAL A 315 -26.56 8.93 19.15
C VAL A 315 -27.79 8.58 18.32
N GLN A 316 -28.90 9.30 18.54
CA GLN A 316 -30.17 8.98 17.90
C GLN A 316 -30.46 9.82 16.64
N SER A 317 -29.79 10.95 16.45
CA SER A 317 -30.05 11.87 15.33
C SER A 317 -28.75 12.48 14.81
N GLY A 318 -28.80 12.96 13.55
CA GLY A 318 -27.68 13.58 12.86
C GLY A 318 -27.31 12.86 11.56
N GLU A 319 -26.22 13.25 10.95
CA GLU A 319 -25.75 12.66 9.69
C GLU A 319 -24.53 11.76 9.95
N MET A 320 -24.54 10.56 9.42
CA MET A 320 -23.38 9.71 9.24
C MET A 320 -22.73 9.96 7.89
N ALA A 321 -21.42 9.82 7.81
CA ALA A 321 -20.69 10.08 6.58
C ALA A 321 -19.60 9.04 6.37
N ILE A 322 -19.54 8.46 5.17
CA ILE A 322 -18.47 7.53 4.78
C ILE A 322 -17.65 8.17 3.67
N GLN A 323 -16.34 8.25 3.90
CA GLN A 323 -15.37 8.67 2.88
C GLN A 323 -15.12 7.53 1.92
N VAL A 324 -15.24 7.80 0.62
CA VAL A 324 -15.00 6.81 -0.46
C VAL A 324 -13.90 7.34 -1.39
N PRO A 325 -12.67 6.89 -1.26
CA PRO A 325 -11.59 7.27 -2.17
C PRO A 325 -11.87 6.84 -3.62
N LEU A 326 -11.48 7.71 -4.55
CA LEU A 326 -11.65 7.53 -5.99
C LEU A 326 -10.29 7.57 -6.68
N ASN A 327 -10.01 6.58 -7.51
CA ASN A 327 -8.84 6.60 -8.39
C ASN A 327 -9.09 7.57 -9.56
N MET A 328 -8.40 8.70 -9.54
CA MET A 328 -8.55 9.76 -10.53
C MET A 328 -8.06 9.36 -11.93
N ARG A 329 -7.29 8.28 -12.04
CA ARG A 329 -6.85 7.73 -13.34
C ARG A 329 -8.02 7.19 -14.17
N LYS A 330 -9.17 6.97 -13.54
CA LYS A 330 -10.42 6.64 -14.26
C LYS A 330 -11.01 7.83 -15.01
N PHE A 331 -10.67 9.04 -14.62
CA PHE A 331 -11.15 10.29 -15.21
C PHE A 331 -10.08 10.99 -16.06
N TYR A 332 -8.80 10.79 -15.72
CA TYR A 332 -7.68 11.47 -16.36
C TYR A 332 -6.58 10.46 -16.70
N PRO A 333 -6.23 10.30 -18.00
CA PRO A 333 -5.15 9.40 -18.40
C PRO A 333 -3.83 9.80 -17.75
N SER A 334 -3.29 8.98 -16.86
CA SER A 334 -2.01 9.23 -16.20
C SER A 334 -1.33 7.91 -15.84
N ALA A 335 -0.03 7.84 -16.11
CA ALA A 335 0.82 6.73 -15.72
C ALA A 335 1.37 6.91 -14.29
N THR A 336 1.05 8.01 -13.60
CA THR A 336 1.64 8.30 -12.29
C THR A 336 1.39 7.17 -11.29
N LEU A 337 2.43 6.81 -10.55
CA LEU A 337 2.37 5.91 -9.40
C LEU A 337 2.33 6.69 -8.08
N ASN A 338 2.49 8.02 -8.14
CA ASN A 338 2.29 8.92 -7.02
C ASN A 338 0.81 8.99 -6.63
N ASN A 339 0.46 9.79 -5.63
CA ASN A 339 -0.93 9.99 -5.28
C ASN A 339 -1.68 10.68 -6.41
N PHE A 340 -2.73 10.04 -6.88
CA PHE A 340 -3.71 10.64 -7.76
C PHE A 340 -5.09 10.06 -7.43
N SER A 341 -5.45 10.21 -6.17
CA SER A 341 -6.76 9.86 -5.63
C SER A 341 -7.40 11.06 -4.96
N MET A 342 -8.71 11.16 -5.11
CA MET A 342 -9.57 12.09 -4.37
C MET A 342 -10.63 11.24 -3.66
N TYR A 343 -11.60 11.85 -3.03
CA TYR A 343 -12.67 11.11 -2.35
C TYR A 343 -14.02 11.80 -2.54
N MET A 344 -15.07 11.01 -2.55
CA MET A 344 -16.42 11.52 -2.32
C MET A 344 -16.87 11.18 -0.90
N ILE A 345 -17.81 11.95 -0.41
CA ILE A 345 -18.43 11.73 0.89
C ILE A 345 -19.88 11.32 0.62
N ILE A 346 -20.22 10.11 1.05
CA ILE A 346 -21.60 9.63 1.05
C ILE A 346 -22.17 9.93 2.44
N ARG A 347 -23.32 10.59 2.51
CA ARG A 347 -23.98 11.02 3.74
C ARG A 347 -25.38 10.47 3.83
N GLU A 348 -25.74 9.98 5.00
CA GLU A 348 -27.10 9.55 5.29
C GLU A 348 -27.54 10.10 6.65
N ASN A 349 -28.79 10.58 6.68
CA ASN A 349 -29.40 10.93 7.96
C ASN A 349 -29.71 9.66 8.74
N MET A 350 -29.46 9.66 10.03
CA MET A 350 -29.70 8.48 10.89
C MET A 350 -31.15 8.00 10.83
N ASP A 351 -32.10 8.92 10.65
CA ASP A 351 -33.53 8.56 10.53
C ASP A 351 -33.84 7.77 9.24
N SER A 352 -33.09 8.02 8.15
CA SER A 352 -33.23 7.31 6.87
C SER A 352 -32.51 5.96 6.83
N ILE A 353 -31.63 5.67 7.79
CA ILE A 353 -30.92 4.40 7.83
C ILE A 353 -31.81 3.33 8.47
N GLY A 354 -32.41 2.46 7.67
CA GLY A 354 -33.30 1.39 8.14
C GLY A 354 -33.52 0.34 7.07
N ASP A 355 -34.23 0.72 5.99
CA ASP A 355 -34.47 -0.19 4.87
C ASP A 355 -33.27 -0.23 3.92
N LEU A 356 -32.77 -1.45 3.65
CA LEU A 356 -31.57 -1.67 2.83
C LEU A 356 -31.77 -1.21 1.38
N ALA A 357 -32.95 -1.44 0.79
CA ALA A 357 -33.21 -1.11 -0.61
C ALA A 357 -33.21 0.41 -0.84
N SER A 358 -33.96 1.15 -0.02
CA SER A 358 -34.02 2.62 -0.07
C SER A 358 -32.65 3.24 0.20
N LEU A 359 -31.89 2.68 1.13
CA LEU A 359 -30.54 3.15 1.45
C LEU A 359 -29.58 2.95 0.28
N ILE A 360 -29.63 1.81 -0.41
CA ILE A 360 -28.83 1.54 -1.61
C ILE A 360 -29.19 2.50 -2.74
N GLU A 361 -30.48 2.79 -2.94
CA GLU A 361 -30.94 3.74 -3.97
C GLU A 361 -30.35 5.15 -3.70
N ASN A 362 -30.46 5.65 -2.47
CA ASN A 362 -29.91 6.95 -2.07
C ASN A 362 -28.39 6.99 -2.25
N ILE A 363 -27.66 5.96 -1.79
CA ILE A 363 -26.21 5.86 -1.95
C ILE A 363 -25.83 5.88 -3.43
N THR A 364 -26.53 5.08 -4.25
CA THR A 364 -26.26 4.98 -5.69
C THR A 364 -26.49 6.32 -6.39
N SER A 365 -27.56 7.03 -6.02
CA SER A 365 -27.84 8.39 -6.51
C SER A 365 -26.72 9.36 -6.16
N GLN A 366 -26.30 9.40 -4.88
CA GLN A 366 -25.18 10.23 -4.44
C GLN A 366 -23.86 9.90 -5.15
N MET A 367 -23.57 8.60 -5.36
CA MET A 367 -22.38 8.18 -6.09
C MET A 367 -22.39 8.64 -7.55
N LYS A 368 -23.54 8.56 -8.23
CA LYS A 368 -23.70 9.06 -9.61
C LYS A 368 -23.54 10.56 -9.69
N GLU A 369 -24.18 11.30 -8.80
CA GLU A 369 -24.11 12.78 -8.76
C GLU A 369 -22.68 13.26 -8.48
N LYS A 370 -22.01 12.68 -7.46
CA LYS A 370 -20.70 13.11 -7.00
C LYS A 370 -19.56 12.58 -7.87
N GLY A 371 -19.74 11.43 -8.52
CA GLY A 371 -18.74 10.76 -9.37
C GLY A 371 -18.66 11.33 -10.81
N THR A 372 -19.01 12.58 -11.04
CA THR A 372 -18.98 13.21 -12.36
C THR A 372 -17.63 13.85 -12.67
N GLN A 373 -17.29 13.93 -13.97
CA GLN A 373 -16.07 14.62 -14.43
C GLN A 373 -16.02 16.07 -13.93
N GLN A 374 -17.15 16.78 -13.91
CA GLN A 374 -17.23 18.16 -13.46
C GLN A 374 -16.88 18.31 -11.96
N ASN A 375 -17.36 17.39 -11.11
CA ASN A 375 -17.01 17.39 -9.70
C ASN A 375 -15.54 17.04 -9.49
N MET A 376 -14.99 16.10 -10.27
CA MET A 376 -13.57 15.77 -10.22
C MET A 376 -12.71 16.97 -10.65
N ASP A 377 -13.08 17.70 -11.69
CA ASP A 377 -12.38 18.94 -12.09
C ASP A 377 -12.36 19.98 -10.95
N ARG A 378 -13.48 20.16 -10.24
CA ARG A 378 -13.56 21.06 -9.07
C ARG A 378 -12.66 20.60 -7.92
N MET A 379 -12.63 19.31 -7.65
CA MET A 379 -11.80 18.74 -6.58
C MET A 379 -10.31 18.87 -6.89
N VAL A 380 -9.88 18.56 -8.11
CA VAL A 380 -8.49 18.76 -8.57
C VAL A 380 -8.11 20.24 -8.47
N ALA A 381 -8.98 21.14 -8.92
CA ALA A 381 -8.75 22.59 -8.82
C ALA A 381 -8.64 23.04 -7.35
N SER A 382 -9.43 22.48 -6.45
CA SER A 382 -9.38 22.79 -5.01
C SER A 382 -8.06 22.35 -4.37
N ALA A 383 -7.65 21.10 -4.61
CA ALA A 383 -6.41 20.56 -4.08
C ALA A 383 -5.20 21.38 -4.54
N SER A 384 -5.08 21.62 -5.85
CA SER A 384 -3.99 22.40 -6.42
C SER A 384 -4.01 23.86 -5.96
N ARG A 385 -5.20 24.49 -5.85
CA ARG A 385 -5.33 25.87 -5.34
C ARG A 385 -4.85 25.99 -3.91
N PHE A 386 -5.25 25.07 -3.04
CA PHE A 386 -4.81 25.04 -1.65
C PHE A 386 -3.30 24.96 -1.52
N VAL A 387 -2.67 24.02 -2.23
CA VAL A 387 -1.21 23.88 -2.26
C VAL A 387 -0.54 25.14 -2.83
N HIS A 388 -1.11 25.73 -3.88
CA HIS A 388 -0.59 26.93 -4.51
C HIS A 388 -0.64 28.16 -3.58
N MET A 389 -1.71 28.33 -2.82
CA MET A 389 -1.83 29.40 -1.81
C MET A 389 -0.75 29.28 -0.71
N LEU A 390 -0.41 28.06 -0.36
CA LEU A 390 0.57 27.79 0.68
C LEU A 390 2.03 27.83 0.18
N ARG A 391 2.29 27.95 -1.13
CA ARG A 391 3.61 27.67 -1.72
C ARG A 391 4.75 28.52 -1.16
N TYR A 392 4.49 29.78 -0.81
CA TYR A 392 5.51 30.71 -0.31
C TYR A 392 5.57 30.82 1.21
N ILE A 393 4.72 30.11 1.95
CA ILE A 393 4.76 30.07 3.39
C ILE A 393 5.86 29.10 3.83
N PRO A 394 6.80 29.48 4.71
CA PRO A 394 7.81 28.56 5.24
C PRO A 394 7.19 27.32 5.88
N LEU A 395 7.85 26.17 5.74
CA LEU A 395 7.36 24.89 6.22
C LEU A 395 7.08 24.86 7.73
N SER A 396 7.89 25.56 8.53
CA SER A 396 7.70 25.69 9.97
C SER A 396 6.35 26.32 10.35
N MET A 397 5.98 27.39 9.62
CA MET A 397 4.70 28.08 9.82
C MET A 397 3.51 27.20 9.36
N LYS A 398 3.63 26.55 8.21
CA LYS A 398 2.61 25.61 7.73
C LYS A 398 2.33 24.52 8.74
N THR A 399 3.39 23.94 9.32
CA THR A 399 3.27 22.85 10.29
C THR A 399 2.54 23.29 11.56
N ALA A 400 2.78 24.52 12.03
CA ALA A 400 2.10 25.07 13.19
C ALA A 400 0.60 25.24 12.94
N VAL A 401 0.22 25.87 11.82
CA VAL A 401 -1.19 26.10 11.45
C VAL A 401 -1.90 24.77 11.15
N ALA A 402 -1.28 23.89 10.39
CA ALA A 402 -1.89 22.61 10.03
C ALA A 402 -2.17 21.73 11.25
N ARG A 403 -1.30 21.72 12.26
CA ARG A 403 -1.52 20.99 13.51
C ARG A 403 -2.76 21.48 14.27
N GLN A 404 -3.02 22.78 14.25
CA GLN A 404 -4.22 23.36 14.86
C GLN A 404 -5.46 23.02 14.03
N VAL A 405 -5.43 23.23 12.72
CA VAL A 405 -6.56 22.97 11.82
C VAL A 405 -6.92 21.49 11.77
N TYR A 406 -5.93 20.61 11.61
CA TYR A 406 -6.16 19.16 11.66
C TYR A 406 -6.59 18.64 13.03
N GLY A 407 -6.12 19.27 14.10
CA GLY A 407 -6.56 18.95 15.47
C GLY A 407 -8.00 19.35 15.75
N PHE A 408 -8.52 20.35 15.05
CA PHE A 408 -9.86 20.91 15.26
C PHE A 408 -10.91 20.34 14.28
N LEU A 409 -10.56 20.19 13.01
CA LEU A 409 -11.48 19.71 11.97
C LEU A 409 -11.30 18.21 11.67
N GLY A 410 -10.10 17.71 11.76
CA GLY A 410 -9.69 16.31 11.60
C GLY A 410 -10.63 15.41 10.80
N ASP A 411 -10.61 14.13 11.12
CA ASP A 411 -11.51 13.13 10.49
C ASP A 411 -12.95 13.17 11.04
N LYS A 412 -13.32 14.19 11.86
CA LYS A 412 -14.67 14.30 12.42
C LYS A 412 -15.76 14.55 11.39
N VAL A 413 -15.38 14.90 10.18
CA VAL A 413 -16.31 15.03 9.03
C VAL A 413 -16.72 13.67 8.44
N PHE A 414 -16.06 12.58 8.87
CA PHE A 414 -16.38 11.21 8.49
C PHE A 414 -16.65 10.34 9.71
N SER A 415 -17.61 9.43 9.59
CA SER A 415 -17.85 8.36 10.56
C SER A 415 -16.93 7.17 10.30
N ASN A 416 -16.59 6.92 9.03
CA ASN A 416 -15.78 5.80 8.55
C ASN A 416 -15.20 6.09 7.15
N THR A 417 -14.39 5.17 6.65
CA THR A 417 -13.84 5.18 5.29
C THR A 417 -14.05 3.81 4.66
N LEU A 418 -14.42 3.76 3.37
CA LEU A 418 -14.36 2.56 2.55
C LEU A 418 -13.48 2.80 1.34
N SER A 419 -12.31 2.20 1.31
CA SER A 419 -11.41 2.22 0.16
C SER A 419 -11.50 0.90 -0.59
N ASN A 420 -11.97 0.94 -1.84
CA ASN A 420 -12.10 -0.23 -2.70
C ASN A 420 -11.08 -0.16 -3.83
N LEU A 421 -10.08 -1.05 -3.82
CA LEU A 421 -9.10 -1.16 -4.91
C LEU A 421 -9.64 -1.95 -6.11
N GLY A 422 -10.74 -2.68 -5.93
CA GLY A 422 -11.30 -3.55 -6.96
C GLY A 422 -10.52 -4.85 -7.17
N PRO A 423 -10.74 -5.50 -8.33
CA PRO A 423 -10.03 -6.72 -8.68
C PRO A 423 -8.55 -6.45 -8.99
N VAL A 424 -7.72 -7.38 -8.57
CA VAL A 424 -6.27 -7.39 -8.86
C VAL A 424 -5.99 -8.57 -9.78
N ASP A 425 -5.45 -8.27 -10.96
CA ASP A 425 -5.12 -9.28 -11.94
C ASP A 425 -3.60 -9.51 -12.00
N LEU A 426 -3.22 -10.76 -12.18
CA LEU A 426 -1.88 -11.24 -12.46
C LEU A 426 -1.95 -12.32 -13.53
N PRO A 427 -0.90 -12.50 -14.36
CA PRO A 427 -0.82 -13.64 -15.28
C PRO A 427 -0.99 -14.95 -14.51
N GLN A 428 -1.66 -15.91 -15.15
CA GLN A 428 -2.09 -17.18 -14.51
C GLN A 428 -0.94 -17.94 -13.88
N GLN A 429 0.23 -17.93 -14.50
CA GLN A 429 1.42 -18.60 -13.98
C GLN A 429 1.84 -18.07 -12.60
N TYR A 430 1.61 -16.80 -12.28
CA TYR A 430 1.87 -16.21 -10.96
C TYR A 430 0.65 -16.32 -10.05
N ALA A 431 -0.54 -16.07 -10.60
CA ALA A 431 -1.80 -16.10 -9.86
C ALA A 431 -2.04 -17.48 -9.22
N SER A 432 -1.61 -18.57 -9.89
CA SER A 432 -1.74 -19.94 -9.39
C SER A 432 -1.02 -20.21 -8.06
N HIS A 433 -0.04 -19.38 -7.67
CA HIS A 433 0.72 -19.48 -6.43
C HIS A 433 0.22 -18.55 -5.32
N ILE A 434 -0.81 -17.75 -5.59
CA ILE A 434 -1.38 -16.80 -4.63
C ILE A 434 -2.77 -17.29 -4.22
N ASP A 435 -3.04 -17.26 -2.94
CA ASP A 435 -4.31 -17.64 -2.35
C ASP A 435 -5.29 -16.46 -2.28
N SER A 436 -4.85 -15.35 -1.72
CA SER A 436 -5.67 -14.15 -1.53
C SER A 436 -4.81 -12.91 -1.36
N MET A 437 -5.45 -11.74 -1.39
CA MET A 437 -4.81 -10.47 -1.06
C MET A 437 -5.62 -9.73 0.00
N ASP A 438 -4.95 -8.89 0.80
CA ASP A 438 -5.61 -7.96 1.70
C ASP A 438 -5.13 -6.52 1.48
N PHE A 439 -5.98 -5.60 1.90
CA PHE A 439 -5.69 -4.19 1.95
C PHE A 439 -6.11 -3.66 3.33
N VAL A 440 -5.18 -3.01 4.04
CA VAL A 440 -5.39 -2.50 5.40
C VAL A 440 -5.09 -1.01 5.41
N LEU A 441 -6.04 -0.22 5.86
CA LEU A 441 -5.86 1.21 6.05
C LEU A 441 -5.33 1.51 7.45
N GLY A 442 -4.33 2.37 7.52
CA GLY A 442 -3.93 3.02 8.75
C GLY A 442 -4.92 4.10 9.16
N THR A 443 -4.73 4.69 10.34
CA THR A 443 -5.76 5.52 10.96
C THR A 443 -5.95 6.89 10.34
N GLY A 444 -7.21 7.37 10.41
CA GLY A 444 -7.54 8.73 10.80
C GLY A 444 -7.37 8.99 12.31
N ILE A 445 -7.29 10.26 12.72
CA ILE A 445 -7.03 10.64 14.13
C ILE A 445 -8.24 10.35 15.03
N THR A 446 -9.44 10.37 14.48
CA THR A 446 -10.71 10.30 15.23
C THR A 446 -11.59 9.12 14.84
N ASN A 447 -11.31 8.43 13.75
CA ASN A 447 -12.10 7.30 13.29
C ASN A 447 -11.98 6.11 14.24
N ARG A 448 -13.10 5.39 14.47
CA ARG A 448 -13.14 4.16 15.26
C ARG A 448 -12.86 2.93 14.41
N ALA A 449 -13.04 3.05 13.11
CA ALA A 449 -12.71 2.03 12.14
C ALA A 449 -12.34 2.65 10.79
N CYS A 450 -11.56 1.91 9.99
CA CYS A 450 -11.36 2.15 8.58
C CYS A 450 -11.57 0.84 7.84
N CYS A 451 -12.31 0.89 6.73
CA CYS A 451 -12.65 -0.28 5.95
C CYS A 451 -12.01 -0.23 4.57
N SER A 452 -11.65 -1.39 4.06
CA SER A 452 -11.08 -1.54 2.73
C SER A 452 -11.52 -2.84 2.07
N LEU A 453 -11.52 -2.85 0.74
CA LEU A 453 -11.86 -4.00 -0.08
C LEU A 453 -10.80 -4.18 -1.17
N VAL A 454 -10.41 -5.42 -1.40
CA VAL A 454 -9.62 -5.85 -2.56
C VAL A 454 -10.06 -7.25 -2.96
N SER A 455 -10.10 -7.53 -4.26
CA SER A 455 -10.46 -8.86 -4.78
C SER A 455 -9.28 -9.45 -5.54
N PHE A 456 -9.02 -10.74 -5.32
CA PHE A 456 -8.05 -11.52 -6.06
C PHE A 456 -8.62 -12.92 -6.35
N GLY A 457 -8.66 -13.30 -7.61
CA GLY A 457 -9.35 -14.54 -8.01
C GLY A 457 -10.81 -14.52 -7.54
N ASN A 458 -11.23 -15.61 -6.91
CA ASN A 458 -12.58 -15.72 -6.35
C ASN A 458 -12.68 -15.30 -4.87
N THR A 459 -11.68 -14.57 -4.34
CA THR A 459 -11.68 -14.09 -2.96
C THR A 459 -11.73 -12.56 -2.93
N SER A 460 -12.76 -11.99 -2.31
CA SER A 460 -12.87 -10.57 -1.98
C SER A 460 -12.65 -10.37 -0.49
N THR A 461 -11.56 -9.70 -0.12
CA THR A 461 -11.21 -9.46 1.28
C THR A 461 -11.70 -8.08 1.70
N PHE A 462 -12.73 -8.05 2.54
CA PHE A 462 -13.16 -6.83 3.24
C PHE A 462 -12.47 -6.78 4.59
N SER A 463 -11.68 -5.73 4.80
CA SER A 463 -10.86 -5.56 6.00
C SER A 463 -11.38 -4.42 6.83
N ILE A 464 -11.53 -4.64 8.14
CA ILE A 464 -11.85 -3.62 9.13
C ILE A 464 -10.61 -3.42 10.02
N THR A 465 -10.01 -2.25 9.95
CA THR A 465 -9.01 -1.82 10.92
C THR A 465 -9.72 -1.11 12.05
N GLN A 466 -9.79 -1.75 13.20
CA GLN A 466 -10.53 -1.26 14.36
C GLN A 466 -9.61 -0.40 15.25
N TYR A 467 -10.06 0.81 15.57
CA TYR A 467 -9.37 1.79 16.42
C TYR A 467 -10.13 2.12 17.71
N THR A 468 -10.97 1.21 18.15
CA THR A 468 -11.70 1.28 19.43
C THR A 468 -11.75 -0.10 20.04
N THR A 469 -11.92 -0.16 21.34
CA THR A 469 -12.17 -1.42 22.06
C THR A 469 -13.59 -1.94 21.87
N ASP A 470 -14.51 -1.08 21.37
CA ASP A 470 -15.89 -1.46 21.08
C ASP A 470 -15.98 -2.33 19.81
N PRO A 471 -16.45 -3.57 19.90
CA PRO A 471 -16.54 -4.50 18.76
C PRO A 471 -17.82 -4.34 17.95
N SER A 472 -18.77 -3.50 18.37
CA SER A 472 -20.17 -3.45 17.87
C SER A 472 -20.24 -3.33 16.36
N PHE A 473 -19.43 -2.47 15.74
CA PHE A 473 -19.43 -2.28 14.30
C PHE A 473 -19.00 -3.56 13.54
N ALA A 474 -17.90 -4.19 13.94
CA ALA A 474 -17.42 -5.40 13.28
C ALA A 474 -18.39 -6.58 13.46
N THR A 475 -19.02 -6.67 14.63
CA THR A 475 -20.03 -7.69 14.94
C THR A 475 -21.31 -7.46 14.12
N ALA A 476 -21.74 -6.21 13.98
CA ALA A 476 -22.90 -5.86 13.16
C ALA A 476 -22.63 -6.19 11.66
N MET A 477 -21.45 -5.87 11.15
CA MET A 477 -21.07 -6.23 9.77
C MET A 477 -21.10 -7.74 9.55
N GLU A 478 -20.59 -8.55 10.47
CA GLU A 478 -20.64 -10.02 10.41
C GLU A 478 -22.09 -10.52 10.33
N SER A 479 -22.95 -10.01 11.22
CA SER A 479 -24.37 -10.38 11.25
C SER A 479 -25.09 -10.00 9.97
N LEU A 480 -24.81 -8.83 9.40
CA LEU A 480 -25.40 -8.36 8.15
C LEU A 480 -24.95 -9.21 6.97
N LEU A 481 -23.65 -9.49 6.83
CA LEU A 481 -23.14 -10.35 5.75
C LEU A 481 -23.75 -11.74 5.81
N SER A 482 -23.91 -12.30 7.03
CA SER A 482 -24.55 -13.60 7.24
C SER A 482 -26.04 -13.57 6.86
N LYS A 483 -26.76 -12.51 7.26
CA LYS A 483 -28.18 -12.31 6.93
C LYS A 483 -28.40 -12.24 5.43
N GLU A 484 -27.53 -11.57 4.73
CA GLU A 484 -27.54 -11.39 3.27
C GLU A 484 -26.94 -12.61 2.53
N LYS A 485 -26.64 -13.70 3.25
CA LYS A 485 -26.14 -14.96 2.70
C LYS A 485 -24.83 -14.84 1.92
N VAL A 486 -24.02 -13.83 2.20
CA VAL A 486 -22.67 -13.72 1.63
C VAL A 486 -21.80 -14.81 2.26
N GLU A 487 -21.18 -15.66 1.45
CA GLU A 487 -20.26 -16.67 1.93
C GLU A 487 -18.93 -16.03 2.31
N PHE A 488 -18.47 -16.23 3.55
CA PHE A 488 -17.18 -15.71 4.00
C PHE A 488 -16.52 -16.56 5.06
N VAL A 489 -15.20 -16.42 5.16
CA VAL A 489 -14.38 -16.85 6.29
C VAL A 489 -13.92 -15.62 7.04
N LYS A 490 -14.19 -15.59 8.36
CA LYS A 490 -13.71 -14.50 9.22
C LYS A 490 -12.34 -14.84 9.78
N GLU A 491 -11.38 -13.99 9.52
CA GLU A 491 -10.05 -14.02 10.13
C GLU A 491 -9.83 -12.76 10.96
N GLY A 492 -8.94 -12.80 11.92
CA GLY A 492 -8.64 -11.62 12.71
C GLY A 492 -7.33 -11.73 13.46
N SER A 493 -6.74 -10.59 13.76
CA SER A 493 -5.61 -10.52 14.66
C SER A 493 -6.08 -10.72 16.11
N PRO A 494 -5.16 -11.08 17.04
CA PRO A 494 -5.42 -10.91 18.46
C PRO A 494 -5.69 -9.44 18.77
N LEU A 495 -6.26 -9.20 19.95
CA LEU A 495 -6.39 -7.83 20.47
C LEU A 495 -5.01 -7.29 20.83
N TRP A 496 -4.68 -6.10 20.33
CA TRP A 496 -3.44 -5.39 20.67
C TRP A 496 -3.71 -4.36 21.75
N LYS A 497 -2.91 -4.41 22.81
CA LYS A 497 -3.03 -3.51 23.99
C LYS A 497 -2.15 -2.27 23.85
#